data_fd38aba3cdc7d14e160905b0ccbe333b
#
_entry.id   fd38aba3cdc7d14e160905b0ccbe333b
#
_cell.length_a   1.000
_cell.length_b   1.000
_cell.length_c   1.000
_cell.angle_alpha   90.00
_cell.angle_beta   90.00
_cell.angle_gamma   90.00
#
_symmetry.space_group_name_H-M   'P 1'
#
loop_
_entity.id
_entity.type
_entity.pdbx_description
1 polymer ?
#
loop_
_entity_poly.entity_id
_entity_poly.type
_entity_poly.pdbx_seq_one_letter_code
_entity_poly.pdbx_strand_id
1 'polypeptide(L)'
;MSAQARKVVHSDIRPENPPHLASRYLDVPNMPWEVTKFPGIQIKVLYSDDSGITTALFKLAPGAVVPLHEHTALEQTYVIEGTLEDHEGICGPGQFCWRPGGNQHEAVSPNGAVILGFFLKPNRFAYGEKFFTEKQA
;
A
#
# COMPACT_ATOMS: atom_id res chain seq x y z
N MET A 1 -21.82 -14.96 3.32
CA MET A 1 -21.62 -15.44 4.71
C MET A 1 -20.46 -14.71 5.33
N SER A 2 -20.70 -14.02 6.42
CA SER A 2 -19.60 -13.46 7.19
C SER A 2 -18.77 -14.60 7.78
N ALA A 3 -17.49 -14.63 7.49
CA ALA A 3 -16.60 -15.53 8.18
C ALA A 3 -16.59 -15.11 9.67
N GLN A 4 -17.06 -15.98 10.55
CA GLN A 4 -16.89 -15.75 11.97
C GLN A 4 -15.39 -15.70 12.27
N ALA A 5 -14.97 -14.66 12.95
CA ALA A 5 -13.60 -14.60 13.45
C ALA A 5 -13.34 -15.86 14.28
N ARG A 6 -12.39 -16.67 13.83
CA ARG A 6 -12.00 -17.87 14.57
C ARG A 6 -11.31 -17.44 15.85
N LYS A 7 -11.90 -17.77 16.97
CA LYS A 7 -11.21 -17.63 18.24
C LYS A 7 -10.24 -18.81 18.36
N VAL A 8 -8.97 -18.52 18.14
CA VAL A 8 -7.93 -19.54 18.29
C VAL A 8 -7.39 -19.48 19.71
N VAL A 9 -7.58 -20.57 20.45
CA VAL A 9 -7.03 -20.72 21.79
C VAL A 9 -5.93 -21.77 21.71
N HIS A 10 -4.69 -21.35 21.79
CA HIS A 10 -3.53 -22.24 21.63
C HIS A 10 -2.89 -22.68 22.94
N SER A 11 -3.06 -21.92 23.99
CA SER A 11 -2.44 -22.22 25.27
C SER A 11 -3.09 -21.42 26.40
N ASP A 12 -2.77 -21.79 27.62
CA ASP A 12 -3.15 -21.04 28.82
C ASP A 12 -2.25 -19.82 29.04
N ILE A 13 -1.26 -19.61 28.18
CA ILE A 13 -0.37 -18.46 28.27
C ILE A 13 -1.16 -17.21 27.86
N ARG A 14 -1.22 -16.27 28.76
CA ARG A 14 -1.87 -14.96 28.57
C ARG A 14 -0.86 -13.86 28.85
N PRO A 15 0.10 -13.61 27.92
CA PRO A 15 1.04 -12.52 28.15
C PRO A 15 0.28 -11.20 28.17
N GLU A 16 0.60 -10.35 29.14
CA GLU A 16 0.06 -9.01 29.21
C GLU A 16 1.02 -8.03 28.56
N ASN A 17 0.54 -7.38 27.51
CA ASN A 17 1.29 -6.30 26.89
C ASN A 17 0.84 -4.96 27.48
N PRO A 18 1.75 -4.12 27.97
CA PRO A 18 1.40 -2.75 28.33
C PRO A 18 0.90 -2.02 27.06
N PRO A 19 0.15 -0.89 27.23
CA PRO A 19 -0.48 -0.21 26.09
C PRO A 19 0.45 0.12 24.94
N HIS A 20 1.70 0.48 25.20
CA HIS A 20 2.66 0.83 24.15
C HIS A 20 3.17 -0.37 23.34
N LEU A 21 2.98 -1.60 23.86
CA LEU A 21 3.34 -2.86 23.17
C LEU A 21 2.12 -3.62 22.67
N ALA A 22 0.92 -3.14 22.96
CA ALA A 22 -0.29 -3.82 22.55
C ALA A 22 -0.44 -3.83 21.02
N SER A 23 -1.06 -4.88 20.50
CA SER A 23 -1.42 -4.93 19.08
C SER A 23 -2.41 -3.82 18.72
N ARG A 24 -2.34 -3.35 17.49
CA ARG A 24 -3.28 -2.38 16.94
C ARG A 24 -4.12 -3.05 15.86
N TYR A 25 -5.42 -2.82 15.92
CA TYR A 25 -6.38 -3.39 14.96
C TYR A 25 -7.09 -2.24 14.26
N LEU A 26 -7.15 -2.30 12.93
CA LEU A 26 -7.84 -1.33 12.10
C LEU A 26 -9.04 -1.98 11.42
N ASP A 27 -10.17 -1.32 11.45
CA ASP A 27 -11.34 -1.70 10.66
C ASP A 27 -11.23 -1.09 9.27
N VAL A 28 -10.42 -1.72 8.43
CA VAL A 28 -10.05 -1.20 7.12
C VAL A 28 -11.25 -0.94 6.21
N PRO A 29 -12.28 -1.81 6.14
CA PRO A 29 -13.46 -1.53 5.32
C PRO A 29 -14.16 -0.22 5.67
N ASN A 30 -14.14 0.18 6.94
CA ASN A 30 -14.78 1.40 7.43
C ASN A 30 -13.85 2.62 7.45
N MET A 31 -12.58 2.45 7.09
CA MET A 31 -11.69 3.60 6.91
C MET A 31 -12.05 4.35 5.62
N PRO A 32 -12.02 5.69 5.64
CA PRO A 32 -12.26 6.44 4.42
C PRO A 32 -11.08 6.33 3.46
N TRP A 33 -11.38 6.29 2.15
CA TRP A 33 -10.38 6.52 1.13
C TRP A 33 -10.02 8.00 1.11
N GLU A 34 -8.73 8.31 1.14
CA GLU A 34 -8.24 9.68 1.04
C GLU A 34 -7.71 9.93 -0.38
N VAL A 35 -8.01 11.11 -0.92
CA VAL A 35 -7.46 11.50 -2.21
C VAL A 35 -5.97 11.78 -2.08
N THR A 36 -5.24 11.48 -3.15
CA THR A 36 -3.82 11.84 -3.28
C THR A 36 -3.68 12.98 -4.30
N LYS A 37 -2.48 13.53 -4.42
CA LYS A 37 -2.19 14.51 -5.47
C LYS A 37 -2.16 13.91 -6.88
N PHE A 38 -2.18 12.59 -7.01
CA PHE A 38 -2.21 11.92 -8.30
C PHE A 38 -3.65 11.66 -8.72
N PRO A 39 -4.06 12.11 -9.93
CA PRO A 39 -5.42 11.91 -10.41
C PRO A 39 -5.81 10.42 -10.41
N GLY A 40 -6.99 10.12 -9.89
CA GLY A 40 -7.54 8.77 -9.90
C GLY A 40 -6.93 7.81 -8.88
N ILE A 41 -6.07 8.28 -7.98
CA ILE A 41 -5.42 7.44 -6.98
C ILE A 41 -5.84 7.88 -5.58
N GLN A 42 -6.42 6.94 -4.82
CA GLN A 42 -6.82 7.11 -3.43
C GLN A 42 -6.02 6.17 -2.54
N ILE A 43 -5.93 6.49 -1.27
CA ILE A 43 -5.09 5.77 -0.30
C ILE A 43 -5.82 5.56 1.03
N LYS A 44 -5.52 4.42 1.67
CA LYS A 44 -5.76 4.19 3.09
C LYS A 44 -4.42 3.82 3.71
N VAL A 45 -3.88 4.67 4.56
CA VAL A 45 -2.63 4.38 5.27
C VAL A 45 -2.95 3.46 6.45
N LEU A 46 -2.36 2.27 6.45
CA LEU A 46 -2.58 1.28 7.52
C LEU A 46 -1.52 1.39 8.60
N TYR A 47 -0.31 1.72 8.23
CA TYR A 47 0.81 1.95 9.14
C TYR A 47 1.80 2.93 8.52
N SER A 48 2.33 3.82 9.33
CA SER A 48 3.47 4.65 8.93
C SER A 48 4.23 5.08 10.18
N ASP A 49 5.52 5.36 10.02
CA ASP A 49 6.36 5.89 11.10
C ASP A 49 7.42 6.85 10.57
N ASP A 50 8.16 7.45 11.49
CA ASP A 50 9.17 8.46 11.15
C ASP A 50 10.40 7.90 10.42
N SER A 51 10.58 6.57 10.42
CA SER A 51 11.65 5.94 9.65
C SER A 51 11.35 5.89 8.14
N GLY A 52 10.11 6.19 7.75
CA GLY A 52 9.65 6.13 6.38
C GLY A 52 8.94 4.84 6.01
N ILE A 53 8.84 3.88 6.94
CA ILE A 53 8.04 2.67 6.69
C ILE A 53 6.57 3.07 6.52
N THR A 54 5.95 2.56 5.45
CA THR A 54 4.53 2.76 5.19
C THR A 54 3.91 1.49 4.63
N THR A 55 2.76 1.14 5.16
CA THR A 55 1.89 0.11 4.60
C THR A 55 0.55 0.75 4.27
N ALA A 56 0.10 0.61 3.04
CA ALA A 56 -1.11 1.26 2.58
C ALA A 56 -1.87 0.46 1.54
N LEU A 57 -3.18 0.65 1.50
CA LEU A 57 -4.01 0.27 0.37
C LEU A 57 -4.09 1.44 -0.60
N PHE A 58 -4.00 1.14 -1.88
CA PHE A 58 -4.20 2.09 -2.97
C PHE A 58 -5.36 1.63 -3.84
N LYS A 59 -6.20 2.58 -4.21
CA LYS A 59 -7.27 2.37 -5.17
C LYS A 59 -6.98 3.23 -6.39
N LEU A 60 -6.79 2.59 -7.52
CA LEU A 60 -6.51 3.24 -8.79
C LEU A 60 -7.76 3.17 -9.66
N ALA A 61 -8.23 4.31 -10.15
CA ALA A 61 -9.29 4.35 -11.14
C ALA A 61 -8.80 3.79 -12.47
N PRO A 62 -9.70 3.26 -13.34
CA PRO A 62 -9.31 2.84 -14.68
C PRO A 62 -8.56 3.94 -15.43
N GLY A 63 -7.37 3.62 -15.95
CA GLY A 63 -6.51 4.56 -16.65
C GLY A 63 -5.60 5.39 -15.77
N ALA A 64 -5.67 5.25 -14.44
CA ALA A 64 -4.79 5.99 -13.54
C ALA A 64 -3.31 5.66 -13.79
N VAL A 65 -2.49 6.69 -13.70
CA VAL A 65 -1.03 6.58 -13.92
C VAL A 65 -0.32 7.01 -12.64
N VAL A 66 0.62 6.16 -12.21
CA VAL A 66 1.60 6.53 -11.20
C VAL A 66 2.81 7.07 -11.97
N PRO A 67 3.10 8.38 -11.89
CA PRO A 67 4.19 8.97 -12.68
C PRO A 67 5.55 8.33 -12.38
N LEU A 68 6.50 8.55 -13.27
CA LEU A 68 7.86 8.03 -13.13
C LEU A 68 8.42 8.38 -11.76
N HIS A 69 8.89 7.36 -11.07
CA HIS A 69 9.49 7.48 -9.75
C HIS A 69 10.56 6.43 -9.52
N GLU A 70 11.40 6.71 -8.55
CA GLU A 70 12.43 5.80 -8.08
C GLU A 70 12.03 5.23 -6.72
N HIS A 71 12.14 3.92 -6.57
CA HIS A 71 12.04 3.27 -5.29
C HIS A 71 13.34 3.47 -4.53
N THR A 72 13.31 4.30 -3.49
CA THR A 72 14.53 4.62 -2.71
C THR A 72 14.97 3.48 -1.80
N ALA A 73 14.08 2.52 -1.58
CA ALA A 73 14.33 1.26 -0.86
C ALA A 73 13.37 0.20 -1.40
N LEU A 74 13.44 -1.00 -0.84
CA LEU A 74 12.53 -2.10 -1.22
C LEU A 74 11.07 -1.67 -1.13
N GLU A 75 10.32 -1.95 -2.19
CA GLU A 75 8.87 -1.88 -2.22
C GLU A 75 8.29 -3.26 -2.51
N GLN A 76 7.19 -3.59 -1.84
CA GLN A 76 6.45 -4.83 -2.05
C GLN A 76 4.99 -4.51 -2.34
N THR A 77 4.43 -5.13 -3.37
CA THR A 77 3.06 -4.88 -3.81
C THR A 77 2.32 -6.20 -4.00
N TYR A 78 1.15 -6.30 -3.40
CA TYR A 78 0.20 -7.39 -3.62
C TYR A 78 -1.06 -6.83 -4.26
N VAL A 79 -1.43 -7.35 -5.43
CA VAL A 79 -2.63 -6.91 -6.14
C VAL A 79 -3.84 -7.69 -5.64
N ILE A 80 -4.85 -6.98 -5.15
CA ILE A 80 -6.10 -7.55 -4.65
C ILE A 80 -7.11 -7.64 -5.79
N GLU A 81 -7.29 -6.55 -6.54
CA GLU A 81 -8.20 -6.43 -7.67
C GLU A 81 -7.53 -5.66 -8.80
N GLY A 82 -7.97 -5.93 -10.03
CA GLY A 82 -7.49 -5.20 -11.20
C GLY A 82 -6.06 -5.53 -11.59
N THR A 83 -5.39 -4.61 -12.28
CA THR A 83 -4.04 -4.81 -12.78
C THR A 83 -3.18 -3.58 -12.59
N LEU A 84 -1.90 -3.80 -12.34
CA LEU A 84 -0.87 -2.77 -12.36
C LEU A 84 0.19 -3.18 -13.39
N GLU A 85 0.47 -2.29 -14.34
CA GLU A 85 1.35 -2.57 -15.47
C GLU A 85 2.47 -1.54 -15.56
N ASP A 86 3.64 -2.00 -15.93
CA ASP A 86 4.78 -1.15 -16.26
C ASP A 86 5.56 -1.77 -17.42
N HIS A 87 6.73 -1.19 -17.77
CA HIS A 87 7.56 -1.67 -18.86
C HIS A 87 8.16 -3.08 -18.61
N GLU A 88 8.14 -3.56 -17.37
CA GLU A 88 8.69 -4.86 -17.00
C GLU A 88 7.65 -5.97 -16.99
N GLY A 89 6.37 -5.63 -16.79
CA GLY A 89 5.33 -6.66 -16.76
C GLY A 89 3.98 -6.19 -16.23
N ILE A 90 3.13 -7.17 -16.00
CA ILE A 90 1.77 -7.00 -15.50
C ILE A 90 1.63 -7.78 -14.20
N CYS A 91 1.08 -7.12 -13.19
CA CYS A 91 0.71 -7.74 -11.92
C CYS A 91 -0.80 -7.69 -11.79
N GLY A 92 -1.43 -8.86 -11.68
CA GLY A 92 -2.88 -9.02 -11.57
C GLY A 92 -3.32 -9.58 -10.22
N PRO A 93 -4.63 -9.87 -10.06
CA PRO A 93 -5.18 -10.30 -8.79
C PRO A 93 -4.49 -11.53 -8.21
N GLY A 94 -4.11 -11.45 -6.94
CA GLY A 94 -3.40 -12.54 -6.26
C GLY A 94 -1.92 -12.62 -6.57
N GLN A 95 -1.40 -11.72 -7.39
CA GLN A 95 0.02 -11.68 -7.73
C GLN A 95 0.78 -10.68 -6.88
N PHE A 96 2.05 -10.95 -6.69
CA PHE A 96 2.96 -10.17 -5.86
C PHE A 96 4.16 -9.73 -6.70
N CYS A 97 4.56 -8.49 -6.49
CA CYS A 97 5.75 -7.92 -7.11
C CYS A 97 6.59 -7.21 -6.06
N TRP A 98 7.89 -7.34 -6.13
CA TRP A 98 8.77 -6.53 -5.31
C TRP A 98 9.81 -5.83 -6.18
N ARG A 99 10.18 -4.63 -5.77
CA ARG A 99 11.14 -3.80 -6.49
C ARG A 99 12.25 -3.38 -5.55
N PRO A 100 13.52 -3.65 -5.91
CA PRO A 100 14.64 -3.24 -5.09
C PRO A 100 14.83 -1.72 -5.10
N GLY A 101 15.52 -1.21 -4.09
CA GLY A 101 15.94 0.19 -4.08
C GLY A 101 16.75 0.52 -5.33
N GLY A 102 16.48 1.66 -5.93
CA GLY A 102 17.07 2.09 -7.20
C GLY A 102 16.23 1.78 -8.44
N ASN A 103 15.26 0.87 -8.33
CA ASN A 103 14.32 0.59 -9.42
C ASN A 103 13.52 1.84 -9.78
N GLN A 104 13.35 2.10 -11.07
CA GLN A 104 12.57 3.22 -11.58
C GLN A 104 11.50 2.71 -12.53
N HIS A 105 10.29 3.23 -12.41
CA HIS A 105 9.22 2.93 -13.34
C HIS A 105 8.12 4.00 -13.33
N GLU A 106 7.32 3.97 -14.38
CA GLU A 106 5.98 4.55 -14.44
C GLU A 106 5.02 3.36 -14.48
N ALA A 107 3.95 3.43 -13.72
CA ALA A 107 2.96 2.36 -13.68
C ALA A 107 1.60 2.87 -14.12
N VAL A 108 0.82 2.02 -14.77
CA VAL A 108 -0.54 2.32 -15.20
C VAL A 108 -1.47 1.20 -14.77
N SER A 109 -2.70 1.56 -14.45
CA SER A 109 -3.76 0.59 -14.18
C SER A 109 -4.87 0.77 -15.22
N PRO A 110 -4.81 0.06 -16.37
CA PRO A 110 -5.78 0.27 -17.45
C PRO A 110 -7.22 0.03 -17.03
N ASN A 111 -7.43 -0.96 -16.17
CA ASN A 111 -8.76 -1.39 -15.73
C ASN A 111 -9.09 -0.99 -14.28
N GLY A 112 -8.23 -0.22 -13.66
CA GLY A 112 -8.30 0.05 -12.24
C GLY A 112 -7.66 -1.05 -11.41
N ALA A 113 -7.41 -0.77 -10.14
CA ALA A 113 -6.81 -1.74 -9.23
C ALA A 113 -7.08 -1.37 -7.77
N VAL A 114 -7.02 -2.38 -6.92
CA VAL A 114 -6.83 -2.23 -5.48
C VAL A 114 -5.59 -3.02 -5.11
N ILE A 115 -4.62 -2.36 -4.53
CA ILE A 115 -3.32 -2.96 -4.19
C ILE A 115 -2.95 -2.69 -2.74
N LEU A 116 -2.20 -3.62 -2.16
CA LEU A 116 -1.57 -3.45 -0.85
C LEU A 116 -0.07 -3.24 -1.07
N GLY A 117 0.43 -2.11 -0.63
CA GLY A 117 1.83 -1.74 -0.79
C GLY A 117 2.57 -1.62 0.53
N PHE A 118 3.82 -2.11 0.54
CA PHE A 118 4.74 -2.02 1.66
C PHE A 118 5.99 -1.26 1.19
N PHE A 119 6.28 -0.15 1.86
CA PHE A 119 7.40 0.73 1.52
C PHE A 119 8.31 0.85 2.73
N LEU A 120 9.59 0.59 2.55
CA LEU A 120 10.57 0.83 3.60
C LEU A 120 10.95 2.31 3.69
N LYS A 121 10.91 3.02 2.56
CA LYS A 121 11.15 4.47 2.47
C LYS A 121 10.26 5.08 1.40
N PRO A 122 9.96 6.38 1.48
CA PRO A 122 9.19 7.07 0.45
C PRO A 122 9.84 6.98 -0.93
N ASN A 123 9.03 6.83 -1.96
CA ASN A 123 9.47 6.93 -3.34
C ASN A 123 9.91 8.35 -3.67
N ARG A 124 10.77 8.48 -4.67
CA ARG A 124 11.19 9.78 -5.21
C ARG A 124 10.61 9.96 -6.60
N PHE A 125 9.77 10.98 -6.74
CA PHE A 125 9.18 11.36 -8.02
C PHE A 125 10.05 12.37 -8.74
N ALA A 126 9.88 12.49 -10.06
CA ALA A 126 10.70 13.33 -10.92
C ALA A 126 10.77 14.80 -10.49
N TYR A 127 9.76 15.30 -9.77
CA TYR A 127 9.69 16.70 -9.32
C TYR A 127 10.05 16.87 -7.84
N GLY A 128 10.76 15.91 -7.23
CA GLY A 128 11.14 15.96 -5.83
C GLY A 128 10.01 15.66 -4.87
N GLU A 129 8.86 15.24 -5.37
CA GLU A 129 7.72 14.88 -4.56
C GLU A 129 7.97 13.57 -3.82
N LYS A 130 7.62 13.56 -2.54
CA LYS A 130 7.69 12.38 -1.71
C LYS A 130 6.37 11.64 -1.84
N PHE A 131 6.31 10.46 -1.49
CA PHE A 131 5.24 9.50 -1.40
C PHE A 131 3.79 10.04 -1.58
N PHE A 132 2.84 9.15 -1.81
CA PHE A 132 1.41 9.44 -2.00
C PHE A 132 0.73 10.15 -0.82
N THR A 133 1.37 10.18 0.34
CA THR A 133 0.83 10.81 1.54
C THR A 133 0.86 12.33 1.52
N GLU A 134 1.56 12.97 0.57
CA GLU A 134 1.46 14.40 0.40
C GLU A 134 0.09 14.75 -0.17
N LYS A 135 -0.71 15.43 0.64
CA LYS A 135 -2.04 15.87 0.21
C LYS A 135 -1.91 16.94 -0.85
N GLN A 136 -2.82 16.94 -1.80
CA GLN A 136 -2.98 18.10 -2.67
C GLN A 136 -3.31 19.32 -1.83
N ALA A 137 -2.58 20.38 -2.06
CA ALA A 137 -2.89 21.67 -1.48
C ALA A 137 -4.25 22.19 -2.00
#